data_21b971ae8d4d6b2f730484cc6cb91efc
#
_entry.id   21b971ae8d4d6b2f730484cc6cb91efc
#
_cell.length_a   1.000
_cell.length_b   1.000
_cell.length_c   1.000
_cell.angle_alpha   90.00
_cell.angle_beta   90.00
_cell.angle_gamma   90.00
#
_symmetry.space_group_name_H-M   'P 1'
#
loop_
_entity.id
_entity.type
_entity.pdbx_description
1 polymer ?
#
loop_
_entity_poly.entity_id
_entity_poly.type
_entity_poly.pdbx_seq_one_letter_code
_entity_poly.pdbx_strand_id
1 'polypeptide(L)'
;MDIVILEPADWRVFKAIRLEALRLEPRAFGSTYQFEAEQTAAFFRQRLTNNTVFALWEPGQSGKSGAARGVLGIGPFKGPQEKHKAFLWGMYIQADLRGSGLGSELLQTALDVAAKQVEQVLLTVTASNTAALSFYRRAGFEEYGKEPRALKVADSGYEAEILMVKVLT
;
A
#
# COMPACT_ATOMS: atom_id res chain seq x y z
N MET A 1 -7.70 -5.82 -16.80
CA MET A 1 -7.28 -6.15 -15.40
C MET A 1 -8.24 -5.42 -14.49
N ASP A 2 -8.82 -6.09 -13.51
CA ASP A 2 -9.85 -5.53 -12.68
C ASP A 2 -9.26 -5.01 -11.36
N ILE A 3 -9.91 -4.01 -10.73
CA ILE A 3 -9.60 -3.59 -9.38
C ILE A 3 -10.63 -4.21 -8.44
N VAL A 4 -10.17 -5.00 -7.49
CA VAL A 4 -11.03 -5.69 -6.52
C VAL A 4 -10.63 -5.32 -5.09
N ILE A 5 -11.57 -5.42 -4.16
CA ILE A 5 -11.28 -5.35 -2.72
C ILE A 5 -11.10 -6.78 -2.22
N LEU A 6 -9.98 -7.03 -1.54
CA LEU A 6 -9.67 -8.33 -0.97
C LEU A 6 -10.41 -8.52 0.35
N GLU A 7 -11.06 -9.66 0.46
CA GLU A 7 -11.75 -10.11 1.67
C GLU A 7 -10.83 -10.96 2.56
N PRO A 8 -11.13 -11.17 3.85
CA PRO A 8 -10.31 -12.02 4.72
C PRO A 8 -10.06 -13.45 4.18
N ALA A 9 -10.97 -13.97 3.35
CA ALA A 9 -10.80 -15.26 2.67
C ALA A 9 -9.64 -15.24 1.66
N ASP A 10 -9.31 -14.07 1.11
CA ASP A 10 -8.27 -13.89 0.09
C ASP A 10 -6.85 -13.74 0.69
N TRP A 11 -6.69 -14.08 1.97
CA TRP A 11 -5.43 -13.87 2.68
C TRP A 11 -4.20 -14.51 2.00
N ARG A 12 -4.40 -15.62 1.26
CA ARG A 12 -3.29 -16.27 0.53
C ARG A 12 -2.82 -15.42 -0.63
N VAL A 13 -3.74 -14.83 -1.36
CA VAL A 13 -3.43 -13.91 -2.46
C VAL A 13 -2.75 -12.66 -1.93
N PHE A 14 -3.29 -12.08 -0.86
CA PHE A 14 -2.68 -10.93 -0.20
C PHE A 14 -1.28 -11.25 0.31
N LYS A 15 -1.08 -12.37 1.02
CA LYS A 15 0.24 -12.81 1.50
C LYS A 15 1.23 -12.93 0.34
N ALA A 16 0.84 -13.52 -0.77
CA ALA A 16 1.73 -13.72 -1.92
C ALA A 16 2.25 -12.41 -2.49
N ILE A 17 1.36 -11.45 -2.84
CA ILE A 17 1.77 -10.16 -3.40
C ILE A 17 2.51 -9.29 -2.38
N ARG A 18 2.12 -9.36 -1.09
CA ARG A 18 2.79 -8.64 -0.02
C ARG A 18 4.23 -9.13 0.19
N LEU A 19 4.46 -10.41 0.24
CA LEU A 19 5.80 -11.00 0.38
C LEU A 19 6.67 -10.72 -0.85
N GLU A 20 6.09 -10.73 -2.05
CA GLU A 20 6.79 -10.31 -3.26
C GLU A 20 7.27 -8.86 -3.15
N ALA A 21 6.39 -7.95 -2.75
CA ALA A 21 6.71 -6.54 -2.55
C ALA A 21 7.87 -6.35 -1.56
N LEU A 22 7.78 -6.99 -0.39
CA LEU A 22 8.82 -6.89 0.66
C LEU A 22 10.16 -7.48 0.21
N ARG A 23 10.15 -8.51 -0.63
CA ARG A 23 11.36 -9.14 -1.14
C ARG A 23 12.04 -8.30 -2.22
N LEU A 24 11.26 -7.72 -3.13
CA LEU A 24 11.78 -6.99 -4.29
C LEU A 24 12.08 -5.51 -4.00
N GLU A 25 11.36 -4.93 -3.04
CA GLU A 25 11.48 -3.51 -2.67
C GLU A 25 11.71 -3.35 -1.14
N PRO A 26 12.75 -3.96 -0.57
CA PRO A 26 12.92 -4.04 0.89
C PRO A 26 13.09 -2.67 1.57
N ARG A 27 13.46 -1.64 0.82
CA ARG A 27 13.66 -0.28 1.34
C ARG A 27 12.40 0.59 1.29
N ALA A 28 11.34 0.09 0.65
CA ALA A 28 10.11 0.87 0.46
C ALA A 28 9.09 0.71 1.59
N PHE A 29 9.34 -0.21 2.54
CA PHE A 29 8.35 -0.59 3.55
C PHE A 29 8.96 -0.62 4.96
N GLY A 30 8.14 -0.31 5.96
CA GLY A 30 8.53 -0.40 7.38
C GLY A 30 8.59 -1.83 7.93
N SER A 31 8.15 -2.83 7.18
CA SER A 31 8.21 -4.26 7.52
C SER A 31 9.23 -4.99 6.65
N THR A 32 9.54 -6.24 6.99
CA THR A 32 10.50 -7.06 6.24
C THR A 32 9.88 -8.36 5.76
N TYR A 33 10.47 -8.92 4.69
CA TYR A 33 10.08 -10.24 4.17
C TYR A 33 10.19 -11.32 5.25
N GLN A 34 11.29 -11.38 5.99
CA GLN A 34 11.53 -12.38 7.03
C GLN A 34 10.45 -12.36 8.10
N PHE A 35 10.13 -11.16 8.60
CA PHE A 35 9.11 -11.02 9.63
C PHE A 35 7.72 -11.45 9.12
N GLU A 36 7.30 -11.00 7.95
CA GLU A 36 5.95 -11.32 7.45
C GLU A 36 5.84 -12.74 6.88
N ALA A 37 6.92 -13.33 6.36
CA ALA A 37 6.90 -14.71 5.86
C ALA A 37 6.56 -15.74 6.95
N GLU A 38 7.01 -15.48 8.20
CA GLU A 38 6.76 -16.32 9.36
C GLU A 38 5.37 -16.13 9.97
N GLN A 39 4.61 -15.12 9.52
CA GLN A 39 3.29 -14.83 10.08
C GLN A 39 2.22 -15.83 9.64
N THR A 40 1.25 -16.02 10.54
CA THR A 40 0.14 -16.96 10.36
C THR A 40 -0.92 -16.43 9.39
N ALA A 41 -1.83 -17.31 8.96
CA ALA A 41 -3.02 -16.91 8.20
C ALA A 41 -3.87 -15.86 8.96
N ALA A 42 -3.96 -15.97 10.29
CA ALA A 42 -4.70 -15.04 11.11
C ALA A 42 -4.14 -13.61 11.02
N PHE A 43 -2.83 -13.44 10.96
CA PHE A 43 -2.18 -12.14 10.79
C PHE A 43 -2.64 -11.44 9.50
N PHE A 44 -2.63 -12.15 8.37
CA PHE A 44 -3.05 -11.58 7.09
C PHE A 44 -4.57 -11.36 7.01
N ARG A 45 -5.37 -12.27 7.55
CA ARG A 45 -6.82 -12.08 7.66
C ARG A 45 -7.20 -10.85 8.47
N GLN A 46 -6.53 -10.65 9.61
CA GLN A 46 -6.77 -9.49 10.46
C GLN A 46 -6.42 -8.18 9.76
N ARG A 47 -5.37 -8.15 8.95
CA ARG A 47 -5.04 -6.98 8.12
C ARG A 47 -6.15 -6.68 7.13
N LEU A 48 -6.70 -7.69 6.46
CA LEU A 48 -7.82 -7.52 5.54
C LEU A 48 -9.12 -7.13 6.25
N THR A 49 -9.31 -7.56 7.50
CA THR A 49 -10.46 -7.15 8.32
C THR A 49 -10.36 -5.69 8.78
N ASN A 50 -9.16 -5.26 9.16
CA ASN A 50 -8.95 -3.93 9.77
C ASN A 50 -8.68 -2.83 8.76
N ASN A 51 -8.44 -3.17 7.50
CA ASN A 51 -8.14 -2.24 6.42
C ASN A 51 -8.92 -2.61 5.17
N THR A 52 -9.14 -1.63 4.29
CA THR A 52 -9.60 -1.89 2.94
C THR A 52 -8.36 -2.08 2.04
N VAL A 53 -8.21 -3.27 1.51
CA VAL A 53 -7.07 -3.62 0.64
C VAL A 53 -7.56 -3.82 -0.77
N PHE A 54 -7.07 -3.00 -1.69
CA PHE A 54 -7.36 -3.05 -3.12
C PHE A 54 -6.28 -3.86 -3.83
N ALA A 55 -6.66 -4.63 -4.84
CA ALA A 55 -5.73 -5.35 -5.68
C ALA A 55 -6.03 -5.16 -7.17
N LEU A 56 -4.98 -5.06 -7.96
CA LEU A 56 -5.05 -5.27 -9.41
C LEU A 56 -5.17 -6.77 -9.65
N TRP A 57 -6.31 -7.20 -10.12
CA TRP A 57 -6.65 -8.60 -10.29
C TRP A 57 -6.51 -9.05 -11.72
N GLU A 58 -5.70 -10.07 -11.95
CA GLU A 58 -5.60 -10.80 -13.21
C GLU A 58 -6.40 -12.10 -13.08
N PRO A 59 -7.51 -12.24 -13.81
CA PRO A 59 -8.29 -13.49 -13.80
C PRO A 59 -7.45 -14.67 -14.23
N GLY A 60 -7.62 -15.80 -13.56
CA GLY A 60 -6.96 -17.05 -13.95
C GLY A 60 -7.52 -17.60 -15.27
N GLN A 61 -6.68 -18.27 -16.04
CA GLN A 61 -7.10 -18.96 -17.26
C GLN A 61 -7.45 -20.42 -16.95
N SER A 62 -8.51 -20.93 -17.58
CA SER A 62 -8.84 -22.37 -17.63
C SER A 62 -8.77 -23.11 -16.29
N GLY A 63 -9.52 -22.62 -15.27
CA GLY A 63 -9.64 -23.28 -13.97
C GLY A 63 -8.50 -23.01 -12.98
N LYS A 64 -7.55 -22.13 -13.31
CA LYS A 64 -6.58 -21.60 -12.34
C LYS A 64 -7.17 -20.40 -11.60
N SER A 65 -6.87 -20.29 -10.33
CA SER A 65 -7.19 -19.09 -9.54
C SER A 65 -6.50 -17.86 -10.14
N GLY A 66 -7.16 -16.71 -10.11
CA GLY A 66 -6.54 -15.44 -10.48
C GLY A 66 -5.42 -15.04 -9.52
N ALA A 67 -4.69 -13.99 -9.86
CA ALA A 67 -3.58 -13.46 -9.09
C ALA A 67 -3.66 -11.95 -8.90
N ALA A 68 -3.17 -11.45 -7.77
CA ALA A 68 -2.95 -10.02 -7.59
C ALA A 68 -1.62 -9.62 -8.24
N ARG A 69 -1.67 -8.61 -9.11
CA ARG A 69 -0.51 -8.04 -9.81
C ARG A 69 -0.11 -6.67 -9.25
N GLY A 70 -0.88 -6.16 -8.34
CA GLY A 70 -0.64 -4.95 -7.57
C GLY A 70 -1.52 -4.92 -6.34
N VAL A 71 -1.15 -4.11 -5.34
CA VAL A 71 -1.87 -4.01 -4.07
C VAL A 71 -1.72 -2.63 -3.47
N LEU A 72 -2.72 -2.19 -2.72
CA LEU A 72 -2.74 -0.96 -1.95
C LEU A 72 -3.68 -1.11 -0.77
N GLY A 73 -3.26 -0.75 0.43
CA GLY A 73 -4.09 -0.75 1.63
C GLY A 73 -4.41 0.65 2.11
N ILE A 74 -5.65 0.85 2.58
CA ILE A 74 -6.08 2.04 3.33
C ILE A 74 -6.65 1.59 4.65
N GLY A 75 -6.16 2.16 5.75
CA GLY A 75 -6.60 1.87 7.10
C GLY A 75 -7.00 3.11 7.88
N PRO A 76 -7.94 2.97 8.84
CA PRO A 76 -8.36 4.06 9.69
C PRO A 76 -7.31 4.39 10.77
N PHE A 77 -7.28 5.64 11.20
CA PHE A 77 -6.68 6.01 12.47
C PHE A 77 -7.62 5.60 13.63
N LYS A 78 -7.05 5.22 14.77
CA LYS A 78 -7.81 4.67 15.90
C LYS A 78 -8.26 5.72 16.92
N GLY A 79 -7.66 6.91 16.92
CA GLY A 79 -7.99 7.98 17.85
C GLY A 79 -9.38 8.56 17.60
N PRO A 80 -10.15 8.91 18.66
CA PRO A 80 -11.51 9.44 18.51
C PRO A 80 -11.55 10.77 17.73
N GLN A 81 -10.49 11.56 17.79
CA GLN A 81 -10.35 12.83 17.05
C GLN A 81 -9.65 12.66 15.69
N GLU A 82 -9.34 11.42 15.27
CA GLU A 82 -8.61 11.11 14.05
C GLU A 82 -9.48 10.41 13.00
N LYS A 83 -10.78 10.28 13.25
CA LYS A 83 -11.73 9.57 12.37
C LYS A 83 -11.90 10.19 10.98
N HIS A 84 -11.51 11.46 10.83
CA HIS A 84 -11.58 12.19 9.56
C HIS A 84 -10.41 11.85 8.61
N LYS A 85 -9.47 11.02 9.03
CA LYS A 85 -8.29 10.67 8.24
C LYS A 85 -8.05 9.17 8.16
N ALA A 86 -7.41 8.76 7.06
CA ALA A 86 -6.96 7.39 6.85
C ALA A 86 -5.48 7.38 6.46
N PHE A 87 -4.84 6.22 6.62
CA PHE A 87 -3.46 5.99 6.24
C PHE A 87 -3.38 5.01 5.07
N LEU A 88 -2.72 5.43 3.99
CA LEU A 88 -2.42 4.59 2.84
C LEU A 88 -1.08 3.89 3.07
N TRP A 89 -1.05 2.58 2.83
CA TRP A 89 0.13 1.75 3.06
C TRP A 89 0.26 0.63 2.04
N GLY A 90 1.47 0.09 1.92
CA GLY A 90 1.72 -1.16 1.22
C GLY A 90 1.47 -1.12 -0.29
N MET A 91 1.49 0.06 -0.92
CA MET A 91 1.31 0.14 -2.36
C MET A 91 2.48 -0.49 -3.10
N TYR A 92 2.15 -1.44 -3.97
CA TYR A 92 3.09 -2.14 -4.82
C TYR A 92 2.43 -2.51 -6.15
N ILE A 93 3.16 -2.34 -7.23
CA ILE A 93 2.78 -2.76 -8.59
C ILE A 93 3.94 -3.56 -9.17
N GLN A 94 3.64 -4.73 -9.73
CA GLN A 94 4.64 -5.55 -10.41
C GLN A 94 5.33 -4.77 -11.52
N ALA A 95 6.64 -5.02 -11.71
CA ALA A 95 7.51 -4.18 -12.52
C ALA A 95 7.05 -4.03 -13.99
N ASP A 96 6.53 -5.10 -14.57
CA ASP A 96 6.05 -5.14 -15.94
C ASP A 96 4.75 -4.32 -16.18
N LEU A 97 4.04 -3.98 -15.10
CA LEU A 97 2.83 -3.14 -15.15
C LEU A 97 3.10 -1.67 -14.81
N ARG A 98 4.31 -1.33 -14.40
CA ARG A 98 4.67 0.05 -14.08
C ARG A 98 4.68 0.91 -15.37
N GLY A 99 4.26 2.16 -15.24
CA GLY A 99 4.16 3.07 -16.39
C GLY A 99 2.94 2.86 -17.30
N SER A 100 2.11 1.83 -17.04
CA SER A 100 0.89 1.55 -17.82
C SER A 100 -0.33 2.38 -17.44
N GLY A 101 -0.25 3.15 -16.35
CA GLY A 101 -1.41 3.87 -15.79
C GLY A 101 -2.18 3.09 -14.71
N LEU A 102 -2.02 1.77 -14.63
CA LEU A 102 -2.75 0.91 -13.68
C LEU A 102 -2.51 1.28 -12.21
N GLY A 103 -1.29 1.73 -11.86
CA GLY A 103 -1.00 2.21 -10.51
C GLY A 103 -1.79 3.48 -10.15
N SER A 104 -1.95 4.39 -11.10
CA SER A 104 -2.76 5.61 -10.91
C SER A 104 -4.24 5.28 -10.80
N GLU A 105 -4.72 4.34 -11.58
CA GLU A 105 -6.10 3.86 -11.53
C GLU A 105 -6.41 3.18 -10.19
N LEU A 106 -5.51 2.30 -9.71
CA LEU A 106 -5.61 1.66 -8.40
C LEU A 106 -5.67 2.69 -7.27
N LEU A 107 -4.76 3.67 -7.29
CA LEU A 107 -4.73 4.74 -6.30
C LEU A 107 -6.00 5.58 -6.33
N GLN A 108 -6.45 6.01 -7.51
CA GLN A 108 -7.65 6.84 -7.64
C GLN A 108 -8.89 6.09 -7.15
N THR A 109 -9.06 4.82 -7.52
CA THR A 109 -10.17 3.98 -7.03
C THR A 109 -10.19 3.90 -5.51
N ALA A 110 -9.02 3.71 -4.90
CA ALA A 110 -8.91 3.66 -3.43
C ALA A 110 -9.23 5.01 -2.78
N LEU A 111 -8.79 6.12 -3.37
CA LEU A 111 -9.10 7.48 -2.89
C LEU A 111 -10.59 7.81 -3.02
N ASP A 112 -11.25 7.40 -4.10
CA ASP A 112 -12.70 7.61 -4.32
C ASP A 112 -13.54 6.84 -3.29
N VAL A 113 -13.09 5.66 -2.89
CA VAL A 113 -13.73 4.89 -1.80
C VAL A 113 -13.47 5.56 -0.45
N ALA A 114 -12.24 6.00 -0.19
CA ALA A 114 -11.88 6.68 1.06
C ALA A 114 -12.64 8.00 1.24
N ALA A 115 -12.83 8.78 0.18
CA ALA A 115 -13.55 10.08 0.21
C ALA A 115 -15.00 9.98 0.70
N LYS A 116 -15.58 8.79 0.70
CA LYS A 116 -16.93 8.56 1.26
C LYS A 116 -16.94 8.47 2.78
N GLN A 117 -15.78 8.34 3.42
CA GLN A 117 -15.65 8.05 4.85
C GLN A 117 -14.70 9.01 5.58
N VAL A 118 -13.70 9.55 4.89
CA VAL A 118 -12.67 10.42 5.47
C VAL A 118 -12.44 11.67 4.63
N GLU A 119 -11.87 12.69 5.25
CA GLU A 119 -11.61 13.98 4.63
C GLU A 119 -10.19 14.09 4.05
N GLN A 120 -9.27 13.25 4.54
CA GLN A 120 -7.89 13.25 4.07
C GLN A 120 -7.23 11.87 4.22
N VAL A 121 -6.24 11.63 3.35
CA VAL A 121 -5.40 10.43 3.37
C VAL A 121 -3.94 10.85 3.54
N LEU A 122 -3.26 10.17 4.47
CA LEU A 122 -1.84 10.35 4.75
C LEU A 122 -1.06 9.13 4.27
N LEU A 123 0.21 9.35 3.94
CA LEU A 123 1.17 8.28 3.64
C LEU A 123 2.59 8.72 3.97
N THR A 124 3.49 7.76 4.03
CA THR A 124 4.93 8.02 4.11
C THR A 124 5.65 7.38 2.92
N VAL A 125 6.70 8.03 2.45
CA VAL A 125 7.54 7.54 1.35
C VAL A 125 9.00 7.67 1.78
N THR A 126 9.79 6.61 1.61
CA THR A 126 11.24 6.68 1.80
C THR A 126 11.84 7.79 0.94
N ALA A 127 12.62 8.68 1.54
CA ALA A 127 13.12 9.88 0.87
C ALA A 127 13.96 9.57 -0.38
N SER A 128 14.62 8.41 -0.41
CA SER A 128 15.38 7.93 -1.56
C SER A 128 14.52 7.40 -2.72
N ASN A 129 13.24 7.12 -2.48
CA ASN A 129 12.31 6.61 -3.50
C ASN A 129 11.69 7.77 -4.32
N THR A 130 12.50 8.38 -5.16
CA THR A 130 12.11 9.56 -5.96
C THR A 130 10.97 9.26 -6.94
N ALA A 131 10.88 8.03 -7.45
CA ALA A 131 9.80 7.61 -8.34
C ALA A 131 8.45 7.60 -7.63
N ALA A 132 8.38 7.06 -6.40
CA ALA A 132 7.17 7.07 -5.59
C ALA A 132 6.78 8.49 -5.18
N LEU A 133 7.73 9.34 -4.76
CA LEU A 133 7.48 10.73 -4.44
C LEU A 133 6.84 11.47 -5.63
N SER A 134 7.42 11.33 -6.82
CA SER A 134 6.88 11.93 -8.04
C SER A 134 5.49 11.39 -8.39
N PHE A 135 5.25 10.10 -8.17
CA PHE A 135 3.95 9.47 -8.41
C PHE A 135 2.87 10.06 -7.50
N TYR A 136 3.12 10.16 -6.19
CA TYR A 136 2.15 10.72 -5.26
C TYR A 136 1.94 12.23 -5.42
N ARG A 137 3.00 13.00 -5.76
CA ARG A 137 2.84 14.43 -6.09
C ARG A 137 1.90 14.62 -7.29
N ARG A 138 2.05 13.82 -8.35
CA ARG A 138 1.13 13.87 -9.51
C ARG A 138 -0.30 13.48 -9.15
N ALA A 139 -0.48 12.63 -8.15
CA ALA A 139 -1.80 12.26 -7.62
C ALA A 139 -2.39 13.32 -6.68
N GLY A 140 -1.69 14.44 -6.44
CA GLY A 140 -2.16 15.56 -5.63
C GLY A 140 -1.85 15.44 -4.14
N PHE A 141 -0.91 14.57 -3.75
CA PHE A 141 -0.37 14.57 -2.39
C PHE A 141 0.67 15.67 -2.22
N GLU A 142 0.62 16.33 -1.07
CA GLU A 142 1.55 17.37 -0.66
C GLU A 142 2.43 16.89 0.49
N GLU A 143 3.69 17.31 0.48
CA GLU A 143 4.61 17.02 1.58
C GLU A 143 4.31 17.96 2.75
N TYR A 144 4.21 17.42 3.96
CA TYR A 144 4.00 18.22 5.16
C TYR A 144 5.08 18.02 6.23
N GLY A 145 6.01 17.11 6.00
CA GLY A 145 7.11 16.86 6.93
C GLY A 145 8.09 15.81 6.43
N LYS A 146 9.17 15.68 7.20
CA LYS A 146 10.21 14.67 7.00
C LYS A 146 10.58 14.08 8.35
N GLU A 147 10.56 12.76 8.45
CA GLU A 147 11.07 12.03 9.58
C GLU A 147 12.51 11.56 9.28
N PRO A 148 13.54 12.17 9.92
CA PRO A 148 14.90 11.71 9.77
C PRO A 148 15.09 10.37 10.48
N ARG A 149 15.85 9.45 9.89
CA ARG A 149 16.12 8.12 10.45
C ARG A 149 14.83 7.32 10.78
N ALA A 150 13.82 7.45 9.95
CA ALA A 150 12.52 6.80 10.12
C ALA A 150 12.61 5.27 10.09
N LEU A 151 13.44 4.74 9.20
CA LEU A 151 13.67 3.30 9.07
C LEU A 151 15.15 2.98 9.30
N LYS A 152 15.41 1.88 10.01
CA LYS A 152 16.73 1.26 10.11
C LYS A 152 16.75 0.03 9.20
N VAL A 153 17.41 0.18 8.06
CA VAL A 153 17.50 -0.89 7.06
C VAL A 153 18.79 -1.68 7.28
N ALA A 154 18.70 -2.99 7.37
CA ALA A 154 19.86 -3.86 7.49
C ALA A 154 20.86 -3.54 6.36
N ASP A 155 22.16 -3.50 6.70
CA ASP A 155 23.28 -3.25 5.79
C ASP A 155 23.32 -1.88 5.08
N SER A 156 22.27 -1.06 5.21
CA SER A 156 22.14 0.25 4.54
C SER A 156 22.11 1.45 5.48
N GLY A 157 21.99 1.22 6.79
CA GLY A 157 21.87 2.28 7.79
C GLY A 157 20.46 2.81 7.93
N TYR A 158 20.31 4.13 7.96
CA TYR A 158 19.02 4.78 8.17
C TYR A 158 18.45 5.39 6.90
N GLU A 159 17.14 5.26 6.74
CA GLU A 159 16.36 5.95 5.71
C GLU A 159 15.44 6.98 6.37
N ALA A 160 15.38 8.17 5.77
CA ALA A 160 14.36 9.16 6.12
C ALA A 160 13.05 8.86 5.38
N GLU A 161 11.93 9.26 5.94
CA GLU A 161 10.62 9.23 5.27
C GLU A 161 10.08 10.65 5.06
N ILE A 162 9.47 10.86 3.91
CA ILE A 162 8.69 12.06 3.59
C ILE A 162 7.23 11.78 3.95
N LEU A 163 6.67 12.68 4.74
CA LEU A 163 5.27 12.62 5.18
C LEU A 163 4.42 13.37 4.18
N MET A 164 3.43 12.71 3.61
CA MET A 164 2.57 13.29 2.58
C MET A 164 1.10 13.18 2.97
N VAL A 165 0.30 14.15 2.55
CA VAL A 165 -1.13 14.23 2.77
C VAL A 165 -1.87 14.65 1.52
N LYS A 166 -3.06 14.09 1.31
CA LYS A 166 -4.03 14.57 0.33
C LYS A 166 -5.35 14.84 1.01
N VAL A 167 -5.85 16.07 0.91
CA VAL A 167 -7.22 16.45 1.29
C VAL A 167 -8.15 16.00 0.15
N LEU A 168 -9.25 15.34 0.51
CA LEU A 168 -10.20 14.71 -0.43
C LEU A 168 -11.44 15.56 -0.70
N THR A 169 -11.59 16.66 0.01
CA THR A 169 -12.75 17.57 -0.09
C THR A 169 -12.41 18.83 -0.85
#